data_2623bf43ccd7c300ed677d3d5847a002
#
_entry.id   2623bf43ccd7c300ed677d3d5847a002
#
_cell.length_a   1.000
_cell.length_b   1.000
_cell.length_c   1.000
_cell.angle_alpha   90.00
_cell.angle_beta   90.00
_cell.angle_gamma   90.00
#
_symmetry.space_group_name_H-M   'P 1'
#
loop_
_entity.id
_entity.type
_entity.pdbx_description
1 polymer ?
#
loop_
_entity_poly.entity_id
_entity_poly.type
_entity_poly.pdbx_seq_one_letter_code
_entity_poly.pdbx_strand_id
1 'polypeptide(L)'
;TDEAITSGDLHRYVPALGSRQRDLLFVWLPGTGAETQEFQNILGVAAYAGYRSISLAYKNNVTVNRECGCTESECESSCKPDYPDCELEVRREIVYGDDTQVSSLACDSPCVDVSRADSIENRLLRLLQKLNEDEPSLGLEGFYDGESVRWDKIVIAGWSQGGGHAGIIAKDYEVARAVYVSKGAGAVAQNGMPVPVPWASLPRQT
;
A
#
# COMPACT_ATOMS: atom_id res chain seq x y z
N THR A 1 -13.70 -13.28 7.17
CA THR A 1 -13.14 -12.77 5.89
C THR A 1 -14.26 -12.10 5.14
N ASP A 2 -14.02 -10.88 4.67
CA ASP A 2 -14.95 -10.18 3.79
C ASP A 2 -15.03 -10.97 2.47
N GLU A 3 -16.22 -11.46 2.09
CA GLU A 3 -16.42 -12.23 0.85
C GLU A 3 -16.09 -11.42 -0.42
N ALA A 4 -16.05 -10.09 -0.29
CA ALA A 4 -15.68 -9.20 -1.38
C ALA A 4 -14.15 -9.12 -1.63
N ILE A 5 -13.31 -9.68 -0.74
CA ILE A 5 -11.86 -9.72 -0.92
C ILE A 5 -11.49 -10.85 -1.88
N THR A 6 -10.98 -10.51 -3.05
CA THR A 6 -10.82 -11.44 -4.18
C THR A 6 -9.38 -11.83 -4.51
N SER A 7 -8.35 -11.18 -3.96
CA SER A 7 -6.96 -11.51 -4.29
C SER A 7 -6.42 -12.70 -3.49
N GLY A 8 -5.68 -13.57 -4.16
CA GLY A 8 -5.35 -14.92 -3.72
C GLY A 8 -4.09 -15.10 -2.87
N ASP A 9 -3.32 -14.06 -2.54
CA ASP A 9 -2.15 -14.21 -1.66
C ASP A 9 -2.54 -14.12 -0.18
N LEU A 10 -1.75 -14.76 0.69
CA LEU A 10 -2.00 -14.82 2.13
C LEU A 10 -1.24 -13.70 2.85
N HIS A 11 -1.90 -13.02 3.76
CA HIS A 11 -1.21 -12.14 4.71
C HIS A 11 -0.25 -12.93 5.59
N ARG A 12 0.84 -12.29 6.02
CA ARG A 12 1.78 -12.85 6.99
C ARG A 12 1.79 -11.99 8.24
N TYR A 13 1.66 -12.63 9.39
CA TYR A 13 1.76 -11.99 10.68
C TYR A 13 2.90 -12.63 11.49
N VAL A 14 3.71 -11.81 12.16
CA VAL A 14 4.75 -12.24 13.10
C VAL A 14 4.56 -11.46 14.39
N PRO A 15 4.36 -12.14 15.53
CA PRO A 15 4.26 -11.48 16.83
C PRO A 15 5.59 -10.84 17.21
N ALA A 16 5.55 -9.87 18.12
CA ALA A 16 6.76 -9.30 18.68
C ALA A 16 7.55 -10.35 19.44
N LEU A 17 8.85 -10.48 19.15
CA LEU A 17 9.73 -11.49 19.73
C LEU A 17 10.67 -10.91 20.81
N GLY A 18 10.78 -9.60 20.88
CA GLY A 18 11.68 -8.94 21.86
C GLY A 18 11.06 -8.82 23.25
N SER A 19 11.91 -8.66 24.27
CA SER A 19 11.49 -8.41 25.65
C SER A 19 10.80 -7.04 25.85
N ARG A 20 10.93 -6.13 24.89
CA ARG A 20 10.24 -4.84 24.84
C ARG A 20 9.28 -4.83 23.68
N GLN A 21 8.04 -5.16 23.94
CA GLN A 21 6.97 -4.98 22.97
C GLN A 21 6.70 -3.49 22.76
N ARG A 22 6.69 -3.07 21.49
CA ARG A 22 6.38 -1.69 21.11
C ARG A 22 4.87 -1.53 20.94
N ASP A 23 4.38 -0.36 21.29
CA ASP A 23 2.99 0.04 21.00
C ASP A 23 2.87 0.61 19.58
N LEU A 24 3.49 -0.08 18.63
CA LEU A 24 3.50 0.23 17.21
C LEU A 24 3.43 -1.08 16.42
N LEU A 25 2.70 -1.04 15.31
CA LEU A 25 2.62 -2.13 14.35
C LEU A 25 3.50 -1.81 13.13
N PHE A 26 4.30 -2.78 12.69
CA PHE A 26 5.06 -2.70 11.45
C PHE A 26 4.25 -3.35 10.31
N VAL A 27 3.92 -2.59 9.29
CA VAL A 27 3.21 -3.07 8.10
C VAL A 27 4.09 -2.94 6.88
N TRP A 28 4.34 -4.07 6.22
CA TRP A 28 5.12 -4.18 5.00
C TRP A 28 4.23 -4.36 3.78
N LEU A 29 4.45 -3.54 2.75
CA LEU A 29 3.78 -3.64 1.45
C LEU A 29 4.77 -4.20 0.41
N PRO A 30 4.53 -5.42 -0.12
CA PRO A 30 5.33 -6.00 -1.20
C PRO A 30 5.35 -5.14 -2.47
N GLY A 31 6.36 -5.35 -3.31
CA GLY A 31 6.44 -4.74 -4.64
C GLY A 31 5.55 -5.45 -5.66
N THR A 32 5.59 -4.98 -6.92
CA THR A 32 4.82 -5.56 -8.02
C THR A 32 5.10 -7.05 -8.18
N GLY A 33 4.05 -7.86 -8.13
CA GLY A 33 4.09 -9.31 -8.32
C GLY A 33 4.81 -10.10 -7.23
N ALA A 34 5.32 -9.44 -6.18
CA ALA A 34 5.99 -10.11 -5.08
C ALA A 34 4.98 -10.66 -4.07
N GLU A 35 5.26 -11.84 -3.54
CA GLU A 35 4.43 -12.50 -2.53
C GLU A 35 4.84 -12.09 -1.11
N THR A 36 3.91 -12.09 -0.19
CA THR A 36 4.15 -11.70 1.21
C THR A 36 5.19 -12.58 1.91
N GLN A 37 5.31 -13.84 1.52
CA GLN A 37 6.26 -14.80 2.09
C GLN A 37 7.72 -14.48 1.79
N GLU A 38 8.01 -13.74 0.72
CA GLU A 38 9.38 -13.35 0.36
C GLU A 38 10.00 -12.40 1.40
N PHE A 39 9.18 -11.77 2.23
CA PHE A 39 9.59 -10.75 3.19
C PHE A 39 9.65 -11.23 4.65
N GLN A 40 9.67 -12.55 4.89
CA GLN A 40 9.72 -13.12 6.24
C GLN A 40 10.92 -12.62 7.06
N ASN A 41 12.07 -12.42 6.43
CA ASN A 41 13.27 -11.91 7.11
C ASN A 41 13.07 -10.47 7.62
N ILE A 42 12.42 -9.61 6.84
CA ILE A 42 12.12 -8.23 7.25
C ILE A 42 11.14 -8.24 8.42
N LEU A 43 10.10 -9.05 8.35
CA LEU A 43 9.15 -9.21 9.45
C LEU A 43 9.84 -9.74 10.71
N GLY A 44 10.74 -10.73 10.56
CA GLY A 44 11.54 -11.26 11.66
C GLY A 44 12.41 -10.20 12.35
N VAL A 45 13.10 -9.37 11.55
CA VAL A 45 13.92 -8.26 12.09
C VAL A 45 13.05 -7.26 12.84
N ALA A 46 11.91 -6.87 12.30
CA ALA A 46 10.99 -5.97 12.97
C ALA A 46 10.42 -6.60 14.26
N ALA A 47 10.10 -7.89 14.24
CA ALA A 47 9.63 -8.63 15.40
C ALA A 47 10.70 -8.70 16.51
N TYR A 48 11.96 -8.94 16.17
CA TYR A 48 13.09 -8.86 17.12
C TYR A 48 13.29 -7.46 17.70
N ALA A 49 12.99 -6.43 16.92
CA ALA A 49 13.00 -5.04 17.39
C ALA A 49 11.77 -4.68 18.25
N GLY A 50 10.89 -5.65 18.51
CA GLY A 50 9.74 -5.51 19.40
C GLY A 50 8.45 -5.07 18.73
N TYR A 51 8.38 -5.05 17.39
CA TYR A 51 7.15 -4.75 16.67
C TYR A 51 6.32 -6.02 16.42
N ARG A 52 5.00 -5.93 16.54
CA ARG A 52 4.13 -6.83 15.81
C ARG A 52 4.27 -6.49 14.33
N SER A 53 4.32 -7.50 13.45
CA SER A 53 4.71 -7.27 12.05
C SER A 53 3.75 -7.96 11.10
N ILE A 54 3.34 -7.26 10.05
CA ILE A 54 2.46 -7.77 8.99
C ILE A 54 3.13 -7.55 7.64
N SER A 55 3.16 -8.56 6.78
CA SER A 55 3.28 -8.38 5.33
C SER A 55 1.89 -8.52 4.74
N LEU A 56 1.38 -7.44 4.16
CA LEU A 56 0.01 -7.35 3.71
C LEU A 56 -0.11 -7.77 2.25
N ALA A 57 -0.92 -8.77 1.96
CA ALA A 57 -1.32 -9.11 0.60
C ALA A 57 -2.34 -8.10 0.09
N TYR A 58 -2.12 -7.59 -1.12
CA TYR A 58 -3.02 -6.66 -1.80
C TYR A 58 -2.88 -6.84 -3.32
N LYS A 59 -3.70 -6.19 -4.12
CA LYS A 59 -3.61 -6.24 -5.57
C LYS A 59 -2.34 -5.53 -6.06
N ASN A 60 -1.24 -6.26 -6.17
CA ASN A 60 0.07 -5.77 -6.58
C ASN A 60 0.55 -6.29 -7.95
N ASN A 61 -0.32 -6.99 -8.68
CA ASN A 61 -0.03 -7.50 -10.01
C ASN A 61 -0.14 -6.44 -11.12
N VAL A 62 -0.58 -5.24 -10.78
CA VAL A 62 -0.66 -4.08 -11.68
C VAL A 62 0.60 -3.24 -11.51
N THR A 63 1.27 -2.94 -12.62
CA THR A 63 2.49 -2.11 -12.60
C THR A 63 2.12 -0.65 -12.79
N VAL A 64 2.01 0.11 -11.71
CA VAL A 64 1.61 1.54 -11.75
C VAL A 64 2.39 2.35 -12.78
N ASN A 65 3.70 2.15 -12.88
CA ASN A 65 4.53 2.84 -13.86
C ASN A 65 4.18 2.48 -15.31
N ARG A 66 3.77 1.25 -15.56
CA ARG A 66 3.34 0.81 -16.90
C ARG A 66 2.00 1.43 -17.26
N GLU A 67 1.07 1.44 -16.32
CA GLU A 67 -0.27 2.01 -16.53
C GLU A 67 -0.21 3.53 -16.77
N CYS A 68 0.75 4.22 -16.16
CA CYS A 68 0.88 5.67 -16.24
C CYS A 68 2.05 6.17 -17.10
N GLY A 69 2.91 5.29 -17.59
CA GLY A 69 4.15 5.65 -18.29
C GLY A 69 4.27 5.10 -19.71
N CYS A 70 3.19 4.64 -20.30
CA CYS A 70 3.22 4.07 -21.64
C CYS A 70 3.72 5.09 -22.69
N THR A 71 4.62 4.67 -23.56
CA THR A 71 4.88 5.35 -24.82
C THR A 71 3.78 5.00 -25.82
N GLU A 72 3.48 5.89 -26.77
CA GLU A 72 2.41 5.71 -27.79
C GLU A 72 2.48 4.36 -28.54
N SER A 73 3.68 3.74 -28.61
CA SER A 73 3.89 2.46 -29.28
C SER A 73 3.60 1.22 -28.42
N GLU A 74 3.49 1.36 -27.12
CA GLU A 74 3.28 0.26 -26.17
C GLU A 74 1.86 0.22 -25.59
N CYS A 75 1.11 1.30 -25.74
CA CYS A 75 -0.27 1.42 -25.30
C CYS A 75 -1.24 1.14 -26.46
N GLU A 76 -1.39 -0.12 -26.84
CA GLU A 76 -2.50 -0.51 -27.73
C GLU A 76 -3.88 -0.37 -27.07
N SER A 77 -3.95 0.00 -25.81
CA SER A 77 -5.18 0.28 -25.09
C SER A 77 -5.03 1.48 -24.18
N SER A 78 -5.46 2.61 -24.66
CA SER A 78 -6.28 3.63 -23.97
C SER A 78 -5.76 4.40 -22.76
N CYS A 79 -4.56 4.22 -22.22
CA CYS A 79 -4.05 5.12 -21.20
C CYS A 79 -3.46 6.39 -21.85
N LYS A 80 -3.97 7.56 -21.49
CA LYS A 80 -3.43 8.83 -22.02
C LYS A 80 -2.10 9.15 -21.32
N PRO A 81 -0.96 9.17 -22.06
CA PRO A 81 0.37 9.43 -21.48
C PRO A 81 0.54 10.81 -20.84
N ASP A 82 -0.40 11.72 -21.05
CA ASP A 82 -0.32 13.11 -20.61
C ASP A 82 -1.13 13.43 -19.35
N TYR A 83 -1.59 12.40 -18.59
CA TYR A 83 -2.34 12.67 -17.37
C TYR A 83 -1.37 12.79 -16.17
N PRO A 84 -1.10 14.01 -15.68
CA PRO A 84 -0.05 14.25 -14.68
C PRO A 84 -0.32 13.61 -13.32
N ASP A 85 -1.58 13.32 -13.01
CA ASP A 85 -2.01 12.74 -11.72
C ASP A 85 -2.29 11.24 -11.79
N CYS A 86 -2.08 10.59 -12.95
CA CYS A 86 -2.36 9.17 -13.15
C CYS A 86 -1.73 8.29 -12.05
N GLU A 87 -0.45 8.48 -11.73
CA GLU A 87 0.23 7.68 -10.72
C GLU A 87 -0.40 7.87 -9.32
N LEU A 88 -0.81 9.10 -8.99
CA LEU A 88 -1.48 9.41 -7.75
C LEU A 88 -2.83 8.69 -7.65
N GLU A 89 -3.63 8.77 -8.69
CA GLU A 89 -4.99 8.19 -8.70
C GLU A 89 -4.97 6.68 -8.71
N VAL A 90 -4.13 6.04 -9.55
CA VAL A 90 -3.94 4.58 -9.53
C VAL A 90 -3.50 4.09 -8.16
N ARG A 91 -2.61 4.82 -7.49
CA ARG A 91 -2.19 4.45 -6.15
C ARG A 91 -3.28 4.64 -5.11
N ARG A 92 -4.09 5.71 -5.22
CA ARG A 92 -5.23 5.94 -4.32
C ARG A 92 -6.29 4.87 -4.47
N GLU A 93 -6.56 4.44 -5.68
CA GLU A 93 -7.47 3.33 -5.91
C GLU A 93 -6.96 2.04 -5.25
N ILE A 94 -5.68 1.68 -5.42
CA ILE A 94 -5.11 0.50 -4.76
C ILE A 94 -5.12 0.64 -3.23
N VAL A 95 -4.86 1.85 -2.72
CA VAL A 95 -4.78 2.09 -1.27
C VAL A 95 -6.15 2.19 -0.61
N TYR A 96 -7.11 2.88 -1.25
CA TYR A 96 -8.40 3.23 -0.64
C TYR A 96 -9.61 2.58 -1.31
N GLY A 97 -9.48 2.08 -2.54
CA GLY A 97 -10.61 1.61 -3.32
C GLY A 97 -11.52 2.77 -3.73
N ASP A 98 -10.92 3.90 -4.09
CA ASP A 98 -11.66 5.05 -4.57
C ASP A 98 -12.09 4.81 -6.02
N ASP A 99 -13.29 4.34 -6.24
CA ASP A 99 -13.90 4.09 -7.56
C ASP A 99 -13.97 5.34 -8.47
N THR A 100 -13.22 6.40 -8.17
CA THR A 100 -13.75 7.70 -8.47
C THR A 100 -13.37 8.25 -9.82
N GLN A 101 -12.19 8.05 -10.33
CA GLN A 101 -11.82 8.92 -11.45
C GLN A 101 -10.93 8.27 -12.52
N VAL A 102 -10.12 7.27 -12.17
CA VAL A 102 -9.14 6.69 -13.11
C VAL A 102 -9.81 6.02 -14.31
N SER A 103 -10.98 5.43 -14.10
CA SER A 103 -11.73 4.75 -15.15
C SER A 103 -12.33 5.71 -16.20
N SER A 104 -12.56 6.96 -15.84
CA SER A 104 -13.22 7.92 -16.73
C SER A 104 -12.29 8.84 -17.51
N LEU A 105 -11.05 9.02 -17.02
CA LEU A 105 -10.15 10.06 -17.55
C LEU A 105 -8.92 9.54 -18.28
N ALA A 106 -8.43 8.36 -17.94
CA ALA A 106 -7.17 7.87 -18.47
C ALA A 106 -7.29 6.65 -19.39
N CYS A 107 -8.34 5.84 -19.26
CA CYS A 107 -8.50 4.60 -20.02
C CYS A 107 -9.96 4.38 -20.44
N ASP A 108 -10.19 3.78 -21.63
CA ASP A 108 -11.53 3.34 -22.06
C ASP A 108 -12.02 2.10 -21.28
N SER A 109 -11.14 1.51 -20.46
CA SER A 109 -11.46 0.51 -19.45
C SER A 109 -10.62 0.81 -18.21
N PRO A 110 -11.06 0.43 -16.98
CA PRO A 110 -10.29 0.70 -15.78
C PRO A 110 -8.91 0.03 -15.87
N CYS A 111 -7.85 0.83 -15.84
CA CYS A 111 -6.47 0.34 -15.80
C CYS A 111 -6.23 -0.47 -14.54
N VAL A 112 -6.89 -0.08 -13.47
CA VAL A 112 -6.91 -0.71 -12.16
C VAL A 112 -8.33 -0.62 -11.63
N ASP A 113 -8.89 -1.75 -11.24
CA ASP A 113 -10.17 -1.86 -10.57
C ASP A 113 -9.92 -2.51 -9.21
N VAL A 114 -9.97 -1.72 -8.16
CA VAL A 114 -9.81 -2.17 -6.77
C VAL A 114 -10.96 -1.63 -5.96
N SER A 115 -11.92 -2.50 -5.65
CA SER A 115 -13.02 -2.13 -4.78
C SER A 115 -12.53 -1.68 -3.39
N ARG A 116 -13.37 -0.95 -2.67
CA ARG A 116 -13.08 -0.59 -1.27
C ARG A 116 -12.74 -1.81 -0.43
N ALA A 117 -13.44 -2.93 -0.63
CA ALA A 117 -13.21 -4.18 0.09
C ALA A 117 -11.80 -4.73 -0.14
N ASP A 118 -11.27 -4.59 -1.36
CA ASP A 118 -9.96 -5.10 -1.78
C ASP A 118 -8.80 -4.11 -1.55
N SER A 119 -9.08 -2.90 -1.10
CA SER A 119 -8.08 -1.86 -0.87
C SER A 119 -7.09 -2.23 0.25
N ILE A 120 -5.88 -1.66 0.20
CA ILE A 120 -4.85 -1.84 1.24
C ILE A 120 -5.41 -1.47 2.63
N GLU A 121 -6.11 -0.35 2.73
CA GLU A 121 -6.65 0.13 4.00
C GLU A 121 -7.68 -0.84 4.57
N ASN A 122 -8.68 -1.26 3.78
CA ASN A 122 -9.70 -2.18 4.27
C ASN A 122 -9.12 -3.57 4.57
N ARG A 123 -8.22 -4.09 3.74
CA ARG A 123 -7.55 -5.37 4.01
C ARG A 123 -6.78 -5.34 5.32
N LEU A 124 -6.06 -4.26 5.60
CA LEU A 124 -5.35 -4.12 6.87
C LEU A 124 -6.34 -4.08 8.04
N LEU A 125 -7.40 -3.28 7.94
CA LEU A 125 -8.43 -3.18 8.97
C LEU A 125 -9.07 -4.54 9.27
N ARG A 126 -9.55 -5.24 8.24
CA ARG A 126 -10.21 -6.54 8.40
C ARG A 126 -9.28 -7.61 8.93
N LEU A 127 -8.01 -7.58 8.52
CA LEU A 127 -7.00 -8.48 9.06
C LEU A 127 -6.76 -8.24 10.56
N LEU A 128 -6.64 -6.98 10.99
CA LEU A 128 -6.47 -6.64 12.40
C LEU A 128 -7.66 -7.06 13.24
N GLN A 129 -8.88 -6.79 12.76
CA GLN A 129 -10.13 -7.19 13.42
C GLN A 129 -10.21 -8.72 13.53
N LYS A 130 -9.95 -9.44 12.44
CA LYS A 130 -10.02 -10.91 12.41
C LYS A 130 -8.98 -11.56 13.32
N LEU A 131 -7.73 -11.12 13.27
CA LEU A 131 -6.68 -11.63 14.14
C LEU A 131 -6.99 -11.36 15.61
N ASN A 132 -7.54 -10.18 15.94
CA ASN A 132 -7.91 -9.86 17.32
C ASN A 132 -9.13 -10.65 17.82
N GLU A 133 -10.07 -10.96 16.92
CA GLU A 133 -11.21 -11.85 17.23
C GLU A 133 -10.75 -13.27 17.49
N ASP A 134 -9.88 -13.82 16.63
CA ASP A 134 -9.39 -15.20 16.73
C ASP A 134 -8.46 -15.41 17.92
N GLU A 135 -7.62 -14.42 18.23
CA GLU A 135 -6.60 -14.50 19.27
C GLU A 135 -6.42 -13.13 19.96
N PRO A 136 -7.32 -12.77 20.90
CA PRO A 136 -7.27 -11.46 21.59
C PRO A 136 -5.95 -11.19 22.34
N SER A 137 -5.23 -12.25 22.71
CA SER A 137 -3.93 -12.12 23.38
C SER A 137 -2.83 -11.47 22.52
N LEU A 138 -3.06 -11.35 21.21
CA LEU A 138 -2.16 -10.61 20.30
C LEU A 138 -2.16 -9.10 20.57
N GLY A 139 -3.22 -8.58 21.22
CA GLY A 139 -3.33 -7.18 21.60
C GLY A 139 -3.31 -6.25 20.37
N LEU A 140 -4.12 -6.57 19.37
CA LEU A 140 -4.20 -5.82 18.11
C LEU A 140 -5.29 -4.74 18.12
N GLU A 141 -6.13 -4.70 19.15
CA GLU A 141 -7.21 -3.73 19.31
C GLU A 141 -6.72 -2.28 19.37
N GLY A 142 -5.45 -2.07 19.75
CA GLY A 142 -4.83 -0.75 19.79
C GLY A 142 -4.51 -0.14 18.42
N PHE A 143 -4.60 -0.92 17.33
CA PHE A 143 -4.19 -0.50 15.99
C PHE A 143 -5.36 -0.15 15.06
N TYR A 144 -6.58 -0.23 15.55
CA TYR A 144 -7.77 0.24 14.85
C TYR A 144 -8.77 0.85 15.83
N ASP A 145 -9.70 1.63 15.31
CA ASP A 145 -10.79 2.25 16.06
C ASP A 145 -12.08 2.12 15.24
N GLY A 146 -12.94 1.17 15.64
CA GLY A 146 -14.14 0.85 14.88
C GLY A 146 -13.81 0.40 13.46
N GLU A 147 -14.18 1.19 12.47
CA GLU A 147 -13.98 0.92 11.04
C GLU A 147 -12.76 1.66 10.45
N SER A 148 -11.83 2.11 11.29
CA SER A 148 -10.66 2.87 10.86
C SER A 148 -9.36 2.29 11.38
N VAL A 149 -8.30 2.32 10.56
CA VAL A 149 -6.93 2.00 10.97
C VAL A 149 -6.35 3.18 11.75
N ARG A 150 -5.71 2.90 12.87
CA ARG A 150 -4.96 3.90 13.63
C ARG A 150 -3.59 4.13 13.04
N TRP A 151 -3.54 4.92 11.99
CA TRP A 151 -2.31 5.19 11.25
C TRP A 151 -1.20 5.79 12.11
N ASP A 152 -1.56 6.58 13.14
CA ASP A 152 -0.64 7.11 14.15
C ASP A 152 0.15 6.03 14.92
N LYS A 153 -0.33 4.79 14.91
CA LYS A 153 0.30 3.61 15.51
C LYS A 153 1.01 2.70 14.50
N ILE A 154 1.02 3.05 13.22
CA ILE A 154 1.56 2.23 12.16
C ILE A 154 2.93 2.74 11.69
N VAL A 155 3.91 1.85 11.66
CA VAL A 155 5.14 2.01 10.88
C VAL A 155 4.85 1.39 9.52
N ILE A 156 4.52 2.23 8.54
CA ILE A 156 4.25 1.77 7.18
C ILE A 156 5.54 1.66 6.38
N ALA A 157 5.78 0.52 5.78
CA ALA A 157 6.98 0.24 5.01
C ALA A 157 6.63 -0.45 3.70
N GLY A 158 7.46 -0.31 2.69
CA GLY A 158 7.25 -1.02 1.44
C GLY A 158 8.44 -1.00 0.51
N TRP A 159 8.46 -1.99 -0.39
CA TRP A 159 9.49 -2.15 -1.40
C TRP A 159 8.94 -1.83 -2.80
N SER A 160 9.72 -1.11 -3.62
CA SER A 160 9.37 -0.78 -4.99
C SER A 160 7.98 -0.14 -5.07
N GLN A 161 7.01 -0.74 -5.75
CA GLN A 161 5.63 -0.26 -5.84
C GLN A 161 4.99 -0.08 -4.46
N GLY A 162 5.19 -1.05 -3.55
CA GLY A 162 4.71 -0.97 -2.17
C GLY A 162 5.26 0.22 -1.40
N GLY A 163 6.51 0.62 -1.68
CA GLY A 163 7.09 1.87 -1.16
C GLY A 163 6.34 3.11 -1.63
N GLY A 164 5.86 3.11 -2.88
CA GLY A 164 5.02 4.19 -3.40
C GLY A 164 3.64 4.26 -2.72
N HIS A 165 3.01 3.12 -2.46
CA HIS A 165 1.75 3.07 -1.70
C HIS A 165 1.93 3.53 -0.26
N ALA A 166 3.03 3.10 0.41
CA ALA A 166 3.40 3.61 1.73
C ALA A 166 3.58 5.13 1.73
N GLY A 167 4.09 5.69 0.62
CA GLY A 167 4.23 7.14 0.43
C GLY A 167 2.89 7.87 0.35
N ILE A 168 1.90 7.31 -0.34
CA ILE A 168 0.54 7.87 -0.39
C ILE A 168 -0.10 7.85 1.01
N ILE A 169 -0.02 6.71 1.71
CA ILE A 169 -0.56 6.60 3.07
C ILE A 169 0.08 7.65 3.99
N ALA A 170 1.41 7.77 3.97
CA ALA A 170 2.12 8.73 4.83
C ALA A 170 1.88 10.20 4.43
N LYS A 171 1.44 10.44 3.19
CA LYS A 171 1.01 11.77 2.74
C LYS A 171 -0.38 12.13 3.25
N ASP A 172 -1.31 11.18 3.18
CA ASP A 172 -2.71 11.42 3.48
C ASP A 172 -3.01 11.26 5.00
N TYR A 173 -2.22 10.44 5.72
CA TYR A 173 -2.38 10.22 7.17
C TYR A 173 -1.13 10.56 7.96
N GLU A 174 -1.32 10.87 9.25
CA GLU A 174 -0.23 10.90 10.21
C GLU A 174 0.14 9.46 10.60
N VAL A 175 1.28 8.96 10.08
CA VAL A 175 1.80 7.64 10.41
C VAL A 175 2.90 7.76 11.46
N ALA A 176 3.09 6.72 12.29
CA ALA A 176 4.18 6.71 13.26
C ALA A 176 5.55 6.84 12.58
N ARG A 177 5.75 6.15 11.47
CA ARG A 177 6.94 6.25 10.60
C ARG A 177 6.60 5.72 9.20
N ALA A 178 7.34 6.20 8.19
CA ALA A 178 7.33 5.62 6.85
C ALA A 178 8.75 5.18 6.46
N VAL A 179 8.85 3.98 5.85
CA VAL A 179 10.13 3.40 5.38
C VAL A 179 9.98 2.98 3.92
N TYR A 180 10.77 3.58 3.06
CA TYR A 180 10.75 3.30 1.62
C TYR A 180 12.01 2.54 1.21
N VAL A 181 11.84 1.39 0.57
CA VAL A 181 12.94 0.56 0.09
C VAL A 181 12.87 0.48 -1.45
N SER A 182 13.96 0.86 -2.11
CA SER A 182 14.13 0.85 -3.57
C SER A 182 13.18 1.74 -4.37
N LYS A 183 12.29 2.48 -3.73
CA LYS A 183 11.50 3.54 -4.36
C LYS A 183 10.82 4.37 -3.27
N GLY A 184 11.15 5.65 -3.26
CA GLY A 184 10.31 6.64 -2.60
C GLY A 184 9.10 6.99 -3.48
N ALA A 185 8.65 8.22 -3.42
CA ALA A 185 7.74 8.79 -4.38
C ALA A 185 8.21 8.48 -5.81
N GLY A 186 7.29 8.15 -6.70
CA GLY A 186 7.61 7.83 -8.09
C GLY A 186 8.46 8.91 -8.76
N ALA A 187 9.18 8.52 -9.79
CA ALA A 187 9.80 9.44 -10.72
C ALA A 187 9.21 9.17 -12.10
N VAL A 188 8.81 10.21 -12.79
CA VAL A 188 8.43 10.14 -14.20
C VAL A 188 9.62 10.56 -15.06
N ALA A 189 9.78 9.94 -16.22
CA ALA A 189 10.78 10.38 -17.17
C ALA A 189 10.28 11.64 -17.89
N GLN A 190 10.96 12.75 -17.67
CA GLN A 190 10.73 13.97 -18.44
C GLN A 190 12.00 14.31 -19.20
N ASN A 191 11.95 14.31 -20.52
CA ASN A 191 13.11 14.49 -21.41
C ASN A 191 14.27 13.52 -21.11
N GLY A 192 13.95 12.26 -20.77
CA GLY A 192 14.92 11.22 -20.44
C GLY A 192 15.57 11.34 -19.05
N MET A 193 15.17 12.31 -18.24
CA MET A 193 15.64 12.45 -16.87
C MET A 193 14.54 12.12 -15.85
N PRO A 194 14.85 11.40 -14.76
CA PRO A 194 13.89 11.15 -13.71
C PRO A 194 13.59 12.46 -12.97
N VAL A 195 12.32 12.86 -12.98
CA VAL A 195 11.82 13.97 -12.16
C VAL A 195 10.85 13.41 -11.12
N PRO A 196 10.83 13.98 -9.90
CA PRO A 196 9.85 13.57 -8.90
C PRO A 196 8.44 13.76 -9.44
N VAL A 197 7.55 12.80 -9.14
CA VAL A 197 6.13 12.97 -9.46
C VAL A 197 5.56 14.19 -8.71
N PRO A 198 4.70 15.00 -9.35
CA PRO A 198 4.20 16.24 -8.75
C PRO A 198 3.59 16.05 -7.35
N TRP A 199 2.85 14.98 -7.14
CA TRP A 199 2.19 14.71 -5.85
C TRP A 199 3.17 14.49 -4.69
N ALA A 200 4.41 14.05 -4.96
CA ALA A 200 5.42 13.81 -3.92
C ALA A 200 5.90 15.08 -3.23
N SER A 201 5.83 16.21 -3.92
CA SER A 201 6.20 17.52 -3.38
C SER A 201 5.03 18.32 -2.82
N LEU A 202 3.79 17.83 -2.96
CA LEU A 202 2.64 18.50 -2.37
C LEU A 202 2.66 18.37 -0.84
N PRO A 203 2.26 19.41 -0.09
CA PRO A 203 2.12 19.30 1.36
C PRO A 203 1.05 18.27 1.74
N ARG A 204 1.17 17.73 2.98
CA ARG A 204 0.12 16.90 3.55
C ARG A 204 -1.21 17.66 3.50
N GLN A 205 -2.27 17.01 3.07
CA GLN A 205 -3.62 17.56 3.22
C GLN A 205 -3.98 17.44 4.71
N THR A 206 -4.16 18.56 5.37
CA THR A 206 -4.61 18.66 6.77
C THR A 206 -6.12 18.60 6.87
#